data_89db67c2c806b7664892e6a0c624b683
#
_entry.id   89db67c2c806b7664892e6a0c624b683
#
_cell.length_a   1.000
_cell.length_b   1.000
_cell.length_c   1.000
_cell.angle_alpha   90.00
_cell.angle_beta   90.00
_cell.angle_gamma   90.00
#
_symmetry.space_group_name_H-M   'P 1'
#
loop_
_entity.id
_entity.type
_entity.pdbx_description
1 polymer ?
#
loop_
_entity_poly.entity_id
_entity_poly.type
_entity_poly.pdbx_seq_one_letter_code
_entity_poly.pdbx_strand_id
1 'polypeptide(L)'
;KIDFGVAQLLRPIQWFNQIDPRDPLGLTNGVNGLLIRHYFKNNSNLWVWGLYGNEKQRGFDALPTIKDVPEFGGRFQSFIPKGEAAISYHYRQAGGDSALGINTYQSPEHRIGFDAKLDLDFGVWTEAALIHKVKNIGPLTNQFLINLGIDYTFGIGKGLTVSKEYLFSKYSDNQLNNSISKGVSAFSFNYPLNFFSSLSALVYQQWNNDKQTFMVNYQHQFNNLSGYVILYYNPDYI
;
A
#
# COMPACT_ATOMS: atom_id res chain seq x y z
N LYS A 1 3.05 -1.34 15.65
CA LYS A 1 2.54 -1.18 14.29
C LYS A 1 3.22 -2.19 13.38
N ILE A 2 2.43 -2.97 12.61
CA ILE A 2 2.94 -3.83 11.54
C ILE A 2 2.83 -3.02 10.26
N ASP A 3 3.95 -2.55 9.75
CA ASP A 3 4.03 -1.73 8.55
C ASP A 3 5.31 -2.09 7.81
N PHE A 4 5.19 -2.43 6.54
CA PHE A 4 6.30 -2.84 5.69
C PHE A 4 5.97 -2.55 4.22
N GLY A 5 6.95 -2.78 3.35
CA GLY A 5 6.91 -2.43 1.94
C GLY A 5 7.72 -1.17 1.65
N VAL A 6 7.95 -0.92 0.40
CA VAL A 6 8.83 0.13 -0.13
C VAL A 6 8.08 1.19 -0.93
N ALA A 7 6.87 0.87 -1.43
CA ALA A 7 6.02 1.81 -2.15
C ALA A 7 5.53 2.95 -1.24
N GLN A 8 5.40 4.13 -1.79
CA GLN A 8 5.08 5.35 -1.06
C GLN A 8 3.61 5.78 -1.26
N LEU A 9 3.09 5.64 -2.49
CA LEU A 9 1.79 6.18 -2.90
C LEU A 9 0.75 5.09 -3.14
N LEU A 10 1.13 3.99 -3.82
CA LEU A 10 0.25 2.89 -4.22
C LEU A 10 0.83 1.58 -3.66
N ARG A 11 0.41 1.18 -2.47
CA ARG A 11 1.07 0.15 -1.63
C ARG A 11 0.33 -1.19 -1.65
N PRO A 12 0.59 -2.10 -2.61
CA PRO A 12 -0.14 -3.36 -2.75
C PRO A 12 0.03 -4.35 -1.59
N ILE A 13 1.16 -4.29 -0.86
CA ILE A 13 1.41 -5.15 0.29
C ILE A 13 1.08 -4.48 1.63
N GLN A 14 0.36 -3.36 1.64
CA GLN A 14 -0.11 -2.70 2.85
C GLN A 14 -1.32 -3.43 3.46
N TRP A 15 -1.08 -4.59 4.05
CA TRP A 15 -2.13 -5.49 4.52
C TRP A 15 -2.72 -5.11 5.90
N PHE A 16 -2.06 -4.26 6.68
CA PHE A 16 -2.43 -4.01 8.08
C PHE A 16 -2.70 -2.56 8.43
N ASN A 17 -1.91 -1.63 7.88
CA ASN A 17 -2.03 -0.21 8.16
C ASN A 17 -2.24 0.53 6.86
N GLN A 18 -3.49 0.82 6.55
CA GLN A 18 -3.80 1.63 5.38
C GLN A 18 -3.41 3.08 5.69
N ILE A 19 -2.36 3.55 5.05
CA ILE A 19 -1.92 4.95 5.09
C ILE A 19 -2.44 5.60 3.82
N ASP A 20 -3.23 6.65 3.96
CA ASP A 20 -3.61 7.49 2.83
C ASP A 20 -2.50 8.53 2.60
N PRO A 21 -1.82 8.54 1.45
CA PRO A 21 -0.77 9.53 1.17
C PRO A 21 -1.30 10.98 1.13
N ARG A 22 -2.62 11.15 1.09
CA ARG A 22 -3.29 12.45 1.12
C ARG A 22 -3.51 12.96 2.54
N ASP A 23 -3.45 12.09 3.55
CA ASP A 23 -3.58 12.48 4.95
C ASP A 23 -2.22 12.96 5.49
N PRO A 24 -2.05 14.26 5.78
CA PRO A 24 -0.79 14.79 6.30
C PRO A 24 -0.45 14.27 7.71
N LEU A 25 -1.43 13.74 8.44
CA LEU A 25 -1.23 13.17 9.77
C LEU A 25 -0.84 11.68 9.71
N GLY A 26 -1.03 11.02 8.56
CA GLY A 26 -0.72 9.60 8.36
C GLY A 26 -1.43 8.68 9.34
N LEU A 27 -2.68 9.01 9.70
CA LEU A 27 -3.47 8.24 10.65
C LEU A 27 -3.83 6.87 10.06
N THR A 28 -3.79 5.84 10.89
CA THR A 28 -4.16 4.47 10.50
C THR A 28 -5.01 3.81 11.57
N ASN A 29 -5.95 2.98 11.15
CA ASN A 29 -6.78 2.22 12.09
C ASN A 29 -6.01 1.10 12.83
N GLY A 30 -4.86 0.68 12.30
CA GLY A 30 -4.08 -0.42 12.87
C GLY A 30 -4.80 -1.77 12.86
N VAL A 31 -4.17 -2.76 13.49
CA VAL A 31 -4.72 -4.11 13.70
C VAL A 31 -4.42 -4.59 15.11
N ASN A 32 -5.28 -5.46 15.63
CA ASN A 32 -5.05 -6.17 16.87
C ASN A 32 -4.15 -7.37 16.62
N GLY A 33 -2.98 -7.43 17.26
CA GLY A 33 -2.06 -8.54 17.05
C GLY A 33 -0.73 -8.41 17.77
N LEU A 34 0.05 -9.48 17.69
CA LEU A 34 1.41 -9.60 18.19
C LEU A 34 2.37 -9.65 17.01
N LEU A 35 3.49 -8.93 17.11
CA LEU A 35 4.58 -8.95 16.14
C LEU A 35 5.89 -9.26 16.87
N ILE A 36 6.60 -10.28 16.39
CA ILE A 36 7.95 -10.64 16.81
C ILE A 36 8.89 -10.31 15.66
N ARG A 37 9.99 -9.63 15.95
CA ARG A 37 11.04 -9.29 14.98
C ARG A 37 12.38 -9.83 15.45
N HIS A 38 13.08 -10.52 14.58
CA HIS A 38 14.45 -10.96 14.82
C HIS A 38 15.39 -10.35 13.78
N TYR A 39 16.48 -9.76 14.24
CA TYR A 39 17.50 -9.14 13.38
C TYR A 39 18.76 -9.96 13.44
N PHE A 40 19.23 -10.41 12.27
CA PHE A 40 20.44 -11.20 12.11
C PHE A 40 21.68 -10.30 12.03
N LYS A 41 22.87 -10.86 12.28
CA LYS A 41 24.14 -10.13 12.24
C LYS A 41 24.48 -9.56 10.85
N ASN A 42 23.96 -10.15 9.79
CA ASN A 42 24.11 -9.69 8.40
C ASN A 42 23.05 -8.63 8.00
N ASN A 43 22.40 -8.02 8.98
CA ASN A 43 21.31 -7.05 8.83
C ASN A 43 20.04 -7.56 8.14
N SER A 44 19.96 -8.86 7.78
CA SER A 44 18.67 -9.42 7.40
C SER A 44 17.74 -9.51 8.61
N ASN A 45 16.44 -9.58 8.38
CA ASN A 45 15.47 -9.67 9.47
C ASN A 45 14.33 -10.62 9.13
N LEU A 46 13.77 -11.22 10.17
CA LEU A 46 12.62 -12.09 10.12
C LEU A 46 11.53 -11.52 11.05
N TRP A 47 10.35 -11.33 10.49
CA TRP A 47 9.16 -10.92 11.25
C TRP A 47 8.16 -12.05 11.23
N VAL A 48 7.52 -12.29 12.36
CA VAL A 48 6.40 -13.22 12.48
C VAL A 48 5.29 -12.52 13.24
N TRP A 49 4.06 -12.66 12.77
CA TRP A 49 2.90 -12.06 13.41
C TRP A 49 1.73 -13.04 13.54
N GLY A 50 0.95 -12.80 14.60
CA GLY A 50 -0.37 -13.39 14.80
C GLY A 50 -1.36 -12.28 15.10
N LEU A 51 -2.53 -12.29 14.46
CA LEU A 51 -3.58 -11.29 14.63
C LEU A 51 -4.87 -11.98 15.05
N TYR A 52 -5.71 -11.25 15.80
CA TYR A 52 -7.02 -11.75 16.22
C TYR A 52 -8.01 -10.60 16.47
N GLY A 53 -9.29 -10.86 16.23
CA GLY A 53 -10.34 -9.88 16.50
C GLY A 53 -10.43 -8.73 15.50
N ASN A 54 -9.87 -8.90 14.29
CA ASN A 54 -9.95 -7.92 13.21
C ASN A 54 -11.11 -8.27 12.27
N GLU A 55 -11.92 -7.27 11.89
CA GLU A 55 -13.10 -7.48 11.05
C GLU A 55 -13.18 -6.50 9.86
N LYS A 56 -12.34 -5.46 9.84
CA LYS A 56 -12.42 -4.43 8.81
C LYS A 56 -11.69 -4.85 7.53
N GLN A 57 -12.22 -4.41 6.41
CA GLN A 57 -11.54 -4.44 5.12
C GLN A 57 -10.34 -3.50 5.13
N ARG A 58 -9.21 -3.90 4.57
CA ARG A 58 -7.94 -3.18 4.65
C ARG A 58 -7.26 -3.12 3.28
N GLY A 59 -6.67 -1.98 2.95
CA GLY A 59 -5.91 -1.78 1.71
C GLY A 59 -6.68 -2.21 0.46
N PHE A 60 -6.11 -3.14 -0.30
CA PHE A 60 -6.71 -3.69 -1.52
C PHE A 60 -7.55 -4.95 -1.27
N ASP A 61 -8.01 -5.17 -0.03
CA ASP A 61 -8.86 -6.31 0.30
C ASP A 61 -10.15 -6.29 -0.51
N ALA A 62 -10.50 -7.41 -1.14
CA ALA A 62 -11.79 -7.58 -1.80
C ALA A 62 -12.91 -7.93 -0.81
N LEU A 63 -12.57 -8.59 0.30
CA LEU A 63 -13.48 -8.98 1.38
C LEU A 63 -12.87 -8.60 2.75
N PRO A 64 -13.69 -8.31 3.76
CA PRO A 64 -13.22 -8.13 5.13
C PRO A 64 -12.65 -9.43 5.73
N THR A 65 -12.11 -9.34 6.95
CA THR A 65 -11.61 -10.49 7.72
C THR A 65 -12.69 -10.99 8.66
N ILE A 66 -12.75 -12.31 8.90
CA ILE A 66 -13.63 -12.91 9.91
C ILE A 66 -13.01 -12.70 11.29
N LYS A 67 -13.73 -11.99 12.16
CA LYS A 67 -13.26 -11.52 13.47
C LYS A 67 -12.75 -12.62 14.39
N ASP A 68 -13.43 -13.76 14.44
CA ASP A 68 -13.19 -14.80 15.43
C ASP A 68 -12.21 -15.89 14.94
N VAL A 69 -11.52 -15.64 13.82
CA VAL A 69 -10.52 -16.56 13.26
C VAL A 69 -9.14 -15.90 13.32
N PRO A 70 -8.12 -16.58 13.87
CA PRO A 70 -6.76 -16.06 13.89
C PRO A 70 -6.20 -15.86 12.48
N GLU A 71 -5.43 -14.78 12.31
CA GLU A 71 -4.62 -14.51 11.14
C GLU A 71 -3.14 -14.70 11.52
N PHE A 72 -2.30 -15.16 10.61
CA PHE A 72 -0.87 -15.29 10.88
C PHE A 72 -0.04 -15.10 9.61
N GLY A 73 1.21 -14.80 9.81
CA GLY A 73 2.14 -14.66 8.70
C GLY A 73 3.55 -14.30 9.13
N GLY A 74 4.37 -14.04 8.13
CA GLY A 74 5.75 -13.66 8.34
C GLY A 74 6.34 -12.93 7.14
N ARG A 75 7.51 -12.33 7.36
CA ARG A 75 8.29 -11.60 6.35
C ARG A 75 9.77 -11.86 6.60
N PHE A 76 10.49 -12.14 5.54
CA PHE A 76 11.93 -12.18 5.54
C PHE A 76 12.47 -11.10 4.60
N GLN A 77 13.35 -10.25 5.12
CA GLN A 77 14.01 -9.17 4.39
C GLN A 77 15.51 -9.38 4.42
N SER A 78 16.17 -9.17 3.30
CA SER A 78 17.62 -9.23 3.16
C SER A 78 18.15 -8.07 2.35
N PHE A 79 19.38 -7.66 2.66
CA PHE A 79 20.11 -6.71 1.83
C PHE A 79 20.60 -7.37 0.55
N ILE A 80 20.52 -6.61 -0.53
CA ILE A 80 21.09 -6.91 -1.83
C ILE A 80 22.05 -5.77 -2.23
N PRO A 81 22.91 -5.92 -3.23
CA PRO A 81 23.77 -4.83 -3.67
C PRO A 81 22.97 -3.57 -4.02
N LYS A 82 23.28 -2.47 -3.34
CA LYS A 82 22.62 -1.15 -3.48
C LYS A 82 21.14 -1.13 -3.10
N GLY A 83 20.69 -2.04 -2.22
CA GLY A 83 19.29 -2.02 -1.82
C GLY A 83 18.88 -3.14 -0.89
N GLU A 84 17.59 -3.43 -0.90
CA GLU A 84 16.96 -4.46 -0.09
C GLU A 84 15.85 -5.17 -0.86
N ALA A 85 15.56 -6.41 -0.49
CA ALA A 85 14.44 -7.18 -1.00
C ALA A 85 13.81 -8.01 0.11
N ALA A 86 12.51 -8.27 0.01
CA ALA A 86 11.80 -9.07 0.97
C ALA A 86 10.68 -9.89 0.34
N ILE A 87 10.38 -11.01 1.01
CA ILE A 87 9.21 -11.83 0.74
C ILE A 87 8.35 -11.89 1.99
N SER A 88 7.03 -11.86 1.81
CA SER A 88 6.04 -11.87 2.87
C SER A 88 4.96 -12.90 2.58
N TYR A 89 4.44 -13.53 3.63
CA TYR A 89 3.29 -14.41 3.56
C TYR A 89 2.29 -14.04 4.64
N HIS A 90 0.99 -14.11 4.31
CA HIS A 90 -0.08 -13.90 5.27
C HIS A 90 -1.26 -14.81 4.97
N TYR A 91 -1.79 -15.42 6.02
CA TYR A 91 -3.00 -16.24 6.01
C TYR A 91 -4.08 -15.56 6.84
N ARG A 92 -5.31 -15.53 6.29
CA ARG A 92 -6.51 -15.12 7.02
C ARG A 92 -7.74 -15.86 6.53
N GLN A 93 -8.81 -15.78 7.29
CA GLN A 93 -10.14 -16.15 6.83
C GLN A 93 -10.82 -14.88 6.29
N ALA A 94 -10.99 -14.80 4.98
CA ALA A 94 -11.72 -13.72 4.32
C ALA A 94 -13.23 -14.05 4.29
N GLY A 95 -14.06 -13.05 4.52
CA GLY A 95 -15.51 -13.21 4.46
C GLY A 95 -16.26 -12.15 5.28
N GLY A 96 -17.57 -12.24 5.33
CA GLY A 96 -18.44 -11.30 6.00
C GLY A 96 -19.39 -10.59 5.02
N ASP A 97 -20.22 -9.70 5.54
CA ASP A 97 -21.11 -8.88 4.72
C ASP A 97 -20.28 -7.91 3.88
N SER A 98 -20.20 -8.21 2.60
CA SER A 98 -19.47 -7.36 1.67
C SER A 98 -20.31 -6.13 1.33
N ALA A 99 -19.68 -4.98 1.21
CA ALA A 99 -20.26 -3.76 0.64
C ALA A 99 -20.80 -3.98 -0.80
N LEU A 100 -20.50 -5.12 -1.42
CA LEU A 100 -20.95 -5.52 -2.76
C LEU A 100 -22.21 -6.40 -2.72
N GLY A 101 -22.85 -6.59 -1.56
CA GLY A 101 -24.10 -7.38 -1.46
C GLY A 101 -23.94 -8.88 -1.75
N ILE A 102 -22.71 -9.39 -1.78
CA ILE A 102 -22.41 -10.80 -1.98
C ILE A 102 -22.57 -11.49 -0.61
N ASN A 103 -23.63 -12.23 -0.43
CA ASN A 103 -23.93 -12.99 0.79
C ASN A 103 -22.73 -13.81 1.25
N THR A 104 -22.35 -13.59 2.50
CA THR A 104 -21.60 -14.44 3.44
C THR A 104 -20.67 -15.51 2.85
N TYR A 105 -19.80 -15.14 1.91
CA TYR A 105 -18.74 -16.06 1.48
C TYR A 105 -17.61 -16.04 2.51
N GLN A 106 -17.31 -17.21 3.07
CA GLN A 106 -16.14 -17.43 3.90
C GLN A 106 -15.15 -18.28 3.14
N SER A 107 -13.92 -17.80 2.99
CA SER A 107 -12.86 -18.54 2.32
C SER A 107 -11.52 -18.32 3.02
N PRO A 108 -10.75 -19.39 3.25
CA PRO A 108 -9.33 -19.25 3.53
C PRO A 108 -8.69 -18.42 2.41
N GLU A 109 -7.83 -17.47 2.79
CA GLU A 109 -7.13 -16.60 1.87
C GLU A 109 -5.64 -16.62 2.18
N HIS A 110 -4.84 -16.86 1.15
CA HIS A 110 -3.38 -16.85 1.18
C HIS A 110 -2.87 -15.64 0.43
N ARG A 111 -1.91 -14.94 1.00
CA ARG A 111 -1.23 -13.80 0.39
C ARG A 111 0.26 -14.04 0.33
N ILE A 112 0.85 -13.80 -0.81
CA ILE A 112 2.29 -13.75 -1.00
C ILE A 112 2.63 -12.34 -1.46
N GLY A 113 3.57 -11.69 -0.78
CA GLY A 113 4.09 -10.38 -1.11
C GLY A 113 5.57 -10.42 -1.44
N PHE A 114 5.97 -9.62 -2.38
CA PHE A 114 7.36 -9.36 -2.71
C PHE A 114 7.58 -7.85 -2.78
N ASP A 115 8.67 -7.37 -2.24
CA ASP A 115 9.11 -6.00 -2.43
C ASP A 115 10.63 -5.91 -2.55
N ALA A 116 11.08 -4.95 -3.33
CA ALA A 116 12.49 -4.63 -3.48
C ALA A 116 12.66 -3.14 -3.76
N LYS A 117 13.73 -2.56 -3.20
CA LYS A 117 14.16 -1.20 -3.45
C LYS A 117 15.64 -1.16 -3.78
N LEU A 118 15.99 -0.38 -4.78
CA LEU A 118 17.39 -0.08 -5.15
C LEU A 118 17.62 1.42 -5.00
N ASP A 119 18.70 1.78 -4.31
CA ASP A 119 19.18 3.15 -4.14
C ASP A 119 20.40 3.34 -5.07
N LEU A 120 20.12 3.92 -6.23
CA LEU A 120 21.11 4.32 -7.25
C LEU A 120 21.33 5.83 -7.17
N ASP A 121 21.63 6.50 -8.29
CA ASP A 121 21.55 7.96 -8.39
C ASP A 121 20.10 8.46 -8.28
N PHE A 122 19.15 7.55 -8.40
CA PHE A 122 17.72 7.71 -8.20
C PHE A 122 17.19 6.45 -7.45
N GLY A 123 16.09 6.60 -6.72
CA GLY A 123 15.42 5.48 -6.07
C GLY A 123 14.54 4.71 -7.06
N VAL A 124 14.58 3.38 -7.04
CA VAL A 124 13.68 2.51 -7.81
C VAL A 124 13.14 1.43 -6.89
N TRP A 125 11.85 1.15 -6.98
CA TRP A 125 11.24 0.07 -6.20
C TRP A 125 10.15 -0.66 -6.94
N THR A 126 9.86 -1.85 -6.44
CA THR A 126 8.70 -2.64 -6.85
C THR A 126 8.05 -3.28 -5.63
N GLU A 127 6.74 -3.36 -5.64
CA GLU A 127 5.94 -4.21 -4.75
C GLU A 127 5.00 -5.08 -5.57
N ALA A 128 4.89 -6.35 -5.21
CA ALA A 128 3.93 -7.26 -5.82
C ALA A 128 3.17 -8.04 -4.75
N ALA A 129 1.88 -8.30 -4.98
CA ALA A 129 1.04 -9.13 -4.14
C ALA A 129 0.24 -10.12 -4.99
N LEU A 130 0.28 -11.38 -4.58
CA LEU A 130 -0.59 -12.45 -5.04
C LEU A 130 -1.54 -12.82 -3.90
N ILE A 131 -2.84 -12.72 -4.13
CA ILE A 131 -3.88 -13.04 -3.15
C ILE A 131 -4.78 -14.09 -3.77
N HIS A 132 -4.89 -15.24 -3.10
CA HIS A 132 -5.70 -16.37 -3.54
C HIS A 132 -6.68 -16.80 -2.47
N LYS A 133 -7.95 -16.92 -2.84
CA LYS A 133 -9.02 -17.50 -2.01
C LYS A 133 -9.27 -18.93 -2.44
N VAL A 134 -9.28 -19.85 -1.47
CA VAL A 134 -9.44 -21.29 -1.71
C VAL A 134 -10.80 -21.60 -2.34
N LYS A 135 -11.84 -20.89 -1.90
CA LYS A 135 -13.18 -21.02 -2.52
C LYS A 135 -13.30 -20.07 -3.71
N ASN A 136 -13.86 -20.56 -4.80
CA ASN A 136 -14.16 -19.73 -5.96
C ASN A 136 -15.31 -18.77 -5.63
N ILE A 137 -15.01 -17.48 -5.66
CA ILE A 137 -15.97 -16.38 -5.45
C ILE A 137 -16.08 -15.49 -6.70
N GLY A 138 -15.89 -16.10 -7.86
CA GLY A 138 -15.88 -15.40 -9.16
C GLY A 138 -14.61 -14.57 -9.35
N PRO A 139 -14.70 -13.39 -10.00
CA PRO A 139 -13.54 -12.57 -10.35
C PRO A 139 -12.68 -12.12 -9.18
N LEU A 140 -13.18 -12.20 -7.94
CA LEU A 140 -12.46 -11.81 -6.73
C LEU A 140 -11.69 -12.97 -6.08
N THR A 141 -11.63 -14.14 -6.72
CA THR A 141 -10.94 -15.34 -6.20
C THR A 141 -9.45 -15.15 -6.20
N ASN A 142 -8.88 -14.69 -7.30
CA ASN A 142 -7.47 -14.37 -7.44
C ASN A 142 -7.29 -12.87 -7.65
N GLN A 143 -6.27 -12.32 -7.02
CA GLN A 143 -5.91 -10.92 -7.16
C GLN A 143 -4.40 -10.82 -7.32
N PHE A 144 -3.95 -10.20 -8.40
CA PHE A 144 -2.56 -9.87 -8.66
C PHE A 144 -2.40 -8.36 -8.68
N LEU A 145 -1.48 -7.85 -7.89
CA LEU A 145 -1.12 -6.45 -7.82
C LEU A 145 0.37 -6.32 -8.05
N ILE A 146 0.79 -5.37 -8.86
CA ILE A 146 2.20 -5.01 -9.00
C ILE A 146 2.33 -3.49 -9.10
N ASN A 147 3.21 -2.92 -8.29
CA ASN A 147 3.59 -1.52 -8.30
C ASN A 147 5.06 -1.39 -8.73
N LEU A 148 5.33 -0.43 -9.60
CA LEU A 148 6.66 0.01 -9.99
C LEU A 148 6.79 1.49 -9.63
N GLY A 149 7.85 1.87 -8.96
CA GLY A 149 8.08 3.24 -8.53
C GLY A 149 9.50 3.71 -8.80
N ILE A 150 9.62 5.02 -8.96
CA ILE A 150 10.89 5.74 -9.12
C ILE A 150 10.79 7.09 -8.42
N ASP A 151 11.88 7.54 -7.82
CA ASP A 151 12.03 8.90 -7.33
C ASP A 151 13.37 9.53 -7.70
N TYR A 152 13.36 10.84 -7.74
CA TYR A 152 14.56 11.63 -7.92
C TYR A 152 14.42 13.02 -7.26
N THR A 153 15.51 13.51 -6.68
CA THR A 153 15.57 14.87 -6.14
C THR A 153 16.40 15.75 -7.03
N PHE A 154 15.74 16.69 -7.70
CA PHE A 154 16.38 17.69 -8.54
C PHE A 154 17.02 18.80 -7.69
N GLY A 155 18.20 19.25 -8.04
CA GLY A 155 18.89 20.38 -7.39
C GLY A 155 18.27 21.76 -7.69
N ILE A 156 16.95 21.84 -7.82
CA ILE A 156 16.21 23.09 -8.08
C ILE A 156 15.93 23.78 -6.75
N GLY A 157 16.51 24.95 -6.54
CA GLY A 157 16.36 25.71 -5.31
C GLY A 157 16.82 24.93 -4.09
N LYS A 158 15.89 24.54 -3.21
CA LYS A 158 16.16 23.75 -1.99
C LYS A 158 15.99 22.24 -2.16
N GLY A 159 15.80 21.79 -3.38
CA GLY A 159 15.59 20.39 -3.73
C GLY A 159 14.12 20.08 -4.04
N LEU A 160 13.78 19.82 -5.31
CA LEU A 160 12.47 19.33 -5.72
C LEU A 160 12.53 17.81 -5.81
N THR A 161 11.84 17.11 -4.89
CA THR A 161 11.67 15.65 -4.97
C THR A 161 10.45 15.31 -5.80
N VAL A 162 10.62 14.45 -6.79
CA VAL A 162 9.54 13.94 -7.64
C VAL A 162 9.53 12.43 -7.52
N SER A 163 8.35 11.86 -7.25
CA SER A 163 8.12 10.41 -7.26
C SER A 163 7.03 10.06 -8.26
N LYS A 164 7.19 8.92 -8.93
CA LYS A 164 6.18 8.35 -9.80
C LYS A 164 5.99 6.89 -9.47
N GLU A 165 4.73 6.47 -9.36
CA GLU A 165 4.35 5.06 -9.21
C GLU A 165 3.31 4.66 -10.26
N TYR A 166 3.34 3.38 -10.66
CA TYR A 166 2.33 2.77 -11.49
C TYR A 166 1.91 1.45 -10.87
N LEU A 167 0.64 1.34 -10.50
CA LEU A 167 0.02 0.13 -10.00
C LEU A 167 -0.83 -0.51 -11.11
N PHE A 168 -0.50 -1.73 -11.45
CA PHE A 168 -1.35 -2.63 -12.20
C PHE A 168 -2.03 -3.61 -11.27
N SER A 169 -3.34 -3.81 -11.43
CA SER A 169 -4.13 -4.78 -10.68
C SER A 169 -4.94 -5.65 -11.63
N LYS A 170 -4.95 -6.96 -11.38
CA LYS A 170 -5.74 -7.94 -12.11
C LYS A 170 -6.51 -8.82 -11.14
N TYR A 171 -7.79 -8.97 -11.39
CA TYR A 171 -8.70 -9.82 -10.64
C TYR A 171 -9.22 -10.93 -11.56
N SER A 172 -9.33 -12.16 -11.08
CA SER A 172 -9.79 -13.28 -11.91
C SER A 172 -10.44 -14.39 -11.08
N ASP A 173 -11.24 -15.21 -11.74
CA ASP A 173 -11.73 -16.47 -11.21
C ASP A 173 -10.64 -17.55 -11.19
N ASN A 174 -10.98 -18.77 -10.75
CA ASN A 174 -10.03 -19.89 -10.69
C ASN A 174 -9.51 -20.33 -12.07
N GLN A 175 -10.27 -20.10 -13.13
CA GLN A 175 -9.91 -20.49 -14.49
C GLN A 175 -9.15 -19.39 -15.24
N LEU A 176 -8.97 -18.22 -14.62
CA LEU A 176 -8.35 -17.03 -15.21
C LEU A 176 -9.09 -16.46 -16.45
N ASN A 177 -10.29 -16.99 -16.74
CA ASN A 177 -11.05 -16.62 -17.92
C ASN A 177 -11.80 -15.29 -17.76
N ASN A 178 -12.39 -15.07 -16.58
CA ASN A 178 -13.10 -13.82 -16.26
C ASN A 178 -12.14 -12.89 -15.51
N SER A 179 -11.40 -12.06 -16.22
CA SER A 179 -10.42 -11.16 -15.62
C SER A 179 -10.79 -9.69 -15.82
N ILE A 180 -10.60 -8.91 -14.74
CA ILE A 180 -10.74 -7.45 -14.75
C ILE A 180 -9.37 -6.88 -14.41
N SER A 181 -8.87 -5.97 -15.25
CA SER A 181 -7.59 -5.30 -15.03
C SER A 181 -7.81 -3.80 -14.85
N LYS A 182 -7.01 -3.20 -13.98
CA LYS A 182 -7.01 -1.74 -13.73
C LYS A 182 -5.58 -1.24 -13.63
N GLY A 183 -5.36 -0.02 -14.11
CA GLY A 183 -4.09 0.68 -14.01
C GLY A 183 -4.28 2.04 -13.34
N VAL A 184 -3.39 2.36 -12.39
CA VAL A 184 -3.36 3.67 -11.72
C VAL A 184 -1.93 4.18 -11.71
N SER A 185 -1.72 5.42 -12.16
CA SER A 185 -0.48 6.15 -11.96
C SER A 185 -0.64 7.15 -10.83
N ALA A 186 0.40 7.29 -10.01
CA ALA A 186 0.50 8.33 -9.00
C ALA A 186 1.79 9.13 -9.21
N PHE A 187 1.69 10.46 -9.07
CA PHE A 187 2.81 11.40 -9.10
C PHE A 187 2.80 12.21 -7.83
N SER A 188 3.95 12.32 -7.20
CA SER A 188 4.14 13.17 -6.03
C SER A 188 5.26 14.16 -6.29
N PHE A 189 5.04 15.40 -5.87
CA PHE A 189 6.00 16.49 -5.91
C PHE A 189 6.14 17.04 -4.50
N ASN A 190 7.36 17.20 -4.02
CA ASN A 190 7.63 17.79 -2.71
C ASN A 190 8.74 18.84 -2.84
N TYR A 191 8.46 20.06 -2.37
CA TYR A 191 9.39 21.17 -2.41
C TYR A 191 9.50 21.85 -1.03
N PRO A 192 10.65 21.78 -0.34
CA PRO A 192 10.88 22.49 0.91
C PRO A 192 11.07 23.99 0.62
N LEU A 193 10.12 24.81 1.07
CA LEU A 193 10.21 26.27 0.94
C LEU A 193 11.25 26.85 1.92
N ASN A 194 11.29 26.33 3.14
CA ASN A 194 12.25 26.63 4.19
C ASN A 194 12.27 25.48 5.22
N PHE A 195 13.00 25.64 6.35
CA PHE A 195 13.06 24.63 7.41
C PHE A 195 11.70 24.30 8.05
N PHE A 196 10.76 25.22 7.98
CA PHE A 196 9.46 25.12 8.65
C PHE A 196 8.30 24.92 7.68
N SER A 197 8.52 25.12 6.37
CA SER A 197 7.44 25.10 5.39
C SER A 197 7.78 24.23 4.20
N SER A 198 6.80 23.47 3.73
CA SER A 198 6.87 22.68 2.50
C SER A 198 5.59 22.82 1.67
N LEU A 199 5.76 22.66 0.36
CA LEU A 199 4.68 22.54 -0.59
C LEU A 199 4.74 21.15 -1.21
N SER A 200 3.64 20.44 -1.20
CA SER A 200 3.52 19.15 -1.86
C SER A 200 2.31 19.09 -2.78
N ALA A 201 2.44 18.34 -3.86
CA ALA A 201 1.34 18.06 -4.76
C ALA A 201 1.28 16.57 -5.06
N LEU A 202 0.06 16.05 -5.24
CA LEU A 202 -0.20 14.64 -5.51
C LEU A 202 -1.23 14.54 -6.64
N VAL A 203 -0.95 13.70 -7.63
CA VAL A 203 -1.82 13.48 -8.78
C VAL A 203 -2.02 11.97 -8.94
N TYR A 204 -3.27 11.53 -8.98
CA TYR A 204 -3.64 10.18 -9.38
C TYR A 204 -4.32 10.20 -10.73
N GLN A 205 -3.93 9.30 -11.62
CA GLN A 205 -4.54 9.03 -12.91
C GLN A 205 -5.05 7.59 -12.94
N GLN A 206 -6.36 7.42 -13.04
CA GLN A 206 -6.99 6.12 -13.31
C GLN A 206 -7.12 5.92 -14.82
N TRP A 207 -6.44 4.89 -15.35
CA TRP A 207 -6.40 4.68 -16.80
C TRP A 207 -7.64 4.03 -17.40
N ASN A 208 -8.47 3.39 -16.57
CA ASN A 208 -9.66 2.68 -17.05
C ASN A 208 -10.87 3.59 -17.31
N ASN A 209 -10.92 4.76 -16.71
CA ASN A 209 -12.04 5.71 -16.81
C ASN A 209 -11.58 7.15 -17.01
N ASP A 210 -10.28 7.36 -17.27
CA ASP A 210 -9.63 8.66 -17.48
C ASP A 210 -9.85 9.68 -16.35
N LYS A 211 -10.12 9.19 -15.11
CA LYS A 211 -10.33 10.08 -13.97
C LYS A 211 -9.00 10.50 -13.36
N GLN A 212 -8.92 11.77 -13.01
CA GLN A 212 -7.78 12.39 -12.34
C GLN A 212 -8.20 12.98 -11.00
N THR A 213 -7.36 12.76 -9.99
CA THR A 213 -7.52 13.35 -8.66
C THR A 213 -6.27 14.18 -8.37
N PHE A 214 -6.47 15.40 -7.91
CA PHE A 214 -5.39 16.33 -7.58
C PHE A 214 -5.47 16.75 -6.11
N MET A 215 -4.32 16.84 -5.47
CA MET A 215 -4.17 17.43 -4.15
C MET A 215 -2.95 18.34 -4.14
N VAL A 216 -3.09 19.51 -3.52
CA VAL A 216 -1.98 20.40 -3.18
C VAL A 216 -2.04 20.67 -1.68
N ASN A 217 -0.95 20.51 -1.00
CA ASN A 217 -0.82 20.73 0.43
C ASN A 217 0.34 21.67 0.72
N TYR A 218 0.04 22.77 1.41
CA TYR A 218 1.03 23.62 2.06
C TYR A 218 1.05 23.29 3.55
N GLN A 219 2.23 23.00 4.06
CA GLN A 219 2.47 22.75 5.49
C GLN A 219 3.38 23.82 6.07
N HIS A 220 3.07 24.30 7.27
CA HIS A 220 3.94 25.12 8.08
C HIS A 220 4.03 24.61 9.50
N GLN A 221 5.27 24.45 10.00
CA GLN A 221 5.56 24.06 11.36
C GLN A 221 5.83 25.29 12.21
N PHE A 222 4.96 25.60 13.14
CA PHE A 222 5.18 26.56 14.22
C PHE A 222 5.88 25.88 15.40
N ASN A 223 6.25 26.64 16.43
CA ASN A 223 6.95 26.09 17.59
C ASN A 223 6.21 24.91 18.25
N ASN A 224 4.89 25.02 18.44
CA ASN A 224 4.06 24.03 19.14
C ASN A 224 2.86 23.55 18.31
N LEU A 225 2.78 23.91 17.04
CA LEU A 225 1.63 23.65 16.18
C LEU A 225 2.10 23.41 14.75
N SER A 226 1.47 22.46 14.06
CA SER A 226 1.59 22.30 12.60
C SER A 226 0.30 22.78 11.93
N GLY A 227 0.42 23.67 10.97
CA GLY A 227 -0.67 24.16 10.15
C GLY A 227 -0.62 23.57 8.74
N TYR A 228 -1.79 23.25 8.19
CA TYR A 228 -1.95 22.70 6.84
C TYR A 228 -3.01 23.48 6.08
N VAL A 229 -2.74 23.75 4.79
CA VAL A 229 -3.73 24.22 3.83
C VAL A 229 -3.77 23.22 2.70
N ILE A 230 -4.90 22.54 2.54
CA ILE A 230 -5.06 21.45 1.58
C ILE A 230 -6.14 21.83 0.57
N LEU A 231 -5.80 21.79 -0.71
CA LEU A 231 -6.73 21.89 -1.83
C LEU A 231 -6.84 20.51 -2.46
N TYR A 232 -8.08 20.06 -2.64
CA TYR A 232 -8.37 18.73 -3.16
C TYR A 232 -9.43 18.79 -4.26
N TYR A 233 -9.16 18.11 -5.37
CA TYR A 233 -10.12 17.92 -6.46
C TYR A 233 -10.31 16.42 -6.70
N ASN A 234 -11.56 15.97 -6.60
CA ASN A 234 -11.95 14.60 -6.94
C ASN A 234 -13.23 14.63 -7.78
N PRO A 235 -13.22 14.16 -9.05
CA PRO A 235 -14.38 14.18 -9.91
C PRO A 235 -15.53 13.28 -9.45
N ASP A 236 -15.29 12.35 -8.52
CA ASP A 236 -16.33 11.44 -8.00
C ASP A 236 -17.20 12.06 -6.89
N TYR A 237 -16.91 13.31 -6.47
CA TYR A 237 -17.66 14.05 -5.44
C TYR A 237 -18.50 15.21 -6.01
N ILE A 238 -18.77 15.22 -7.31
CA ILE A 238 -19.66 16.21 -7.95
C ILE A 238 -20.96 15.53 -8.38
#